data_6b9a98ed2690ced6dc5e0994de781e5b
#
_entry.id   6b9a98ed2690ced6dc5e0994de781e5b
#
_cell.length_a   1.000
_cell.length_b   1.000
_cell.length_c   1.000
_cell.angle_alpha   90.00
_cell.angle_beta   90.00
_cell.angle_gamma   90.00
#
_symmetry.space_group_name_H-M   'P 1'
#
loop_
_entity.id
_entity.type
_entity.pdbx_description
1 polymer ?
#
loop_
_entity_poly.entity_id
_entity_poly.type
_entity_poly.pdbx_seq_one_letter_code
_entity_poly.pdbx_strand_id
1 'polypeptide(L)' 'MLVCDYIVEQIDVDYEHLRRVDLPDEELKLVARALLPAEIVEGCKLHYELMQYTII' A
#
# COMPACT_ATOMS: atom_id res chain seq x y z
N MET A 1 -13.57 -10.89 -4.50
CA MET A 1 -13.13 -9.57 -4.06
C MET A 1 -11.83 -9.70 -3.29
N LEU A 2 -10.85 -8.85 -3.58
CA LEU A 2 -9.56 -8.89 -2.88
C LEU A 2 -9.63 -8.01 -1.63
N VAL A 3 -9.30 -8.62 -0.49
CA VAL A 3 -9.16 -7.92 0.78
C VAL A 3 -7.81 -8.32 1.35
N CYS A 4 -6.93 -7.36 1.59
CA CYS A 4 -5.61 -7.66 2.13
C CYS A 4 -4.99 -6.40 2.74
N ASP A 5 -3.86 -6.59 3.41
CA ASP A 5 -3.11 -5.50 4.03
C ASP A 5 -1.75 -5.36 3.36
N TYR A 6 -1.26 -4.13 3.35
CA TYR A 6 0.05 -3.78 2.79
C TYR A 6 0.87 -2.99 3.79
N ILE A 7 2.20 -3.06 3.65
CA ILE A 7 3.14 -2.16 4.31
C ILE A 7 3.71 -1.24 3.23
N VAL A 8 3.79 0.05 3.52
CA VAL A 8 4.42 1.01 2.62
C VAL A 8 5.94 0.86 2.76
N GLU A 9 6.57 0.27 1.73
CA GLU A 9 8.02 0.04 1.75
C GLU A 9 8.81 1.27 1.35
N GLN A 10 8.32 2.00 0.36
CA GLN A 10 9.04 3.13 -0.20
C GLN A 10 8.05 4.11 -0.83
N ILE A 11 8.31 5.39 -0.66
CA ILE A 11 7.51 6.45 -1.27
C ILE A 11 8.39 7.21 -2.25
N ASP A 12 8.01 7.15 -3.53
CA ASP A 12 8.60 7.96 -4.59
C ASP A 12 7.70 9.16 -4.86
N VAL A 13 8.11 10.04 -5.78
CA VAL A 13 7.36 11.27 -6.04
C VAL A 13 5.91 10.99 -6.45
N ASP A 14 5.71 10.07 -7.38
CA ASP A 14 4.39 9.80 -7.95
C ASP A 14 3.83 8.43 -7.59
N TYR A 15 4.63 7.56 -7.00
CA TYR A 15 4.24 6.17 -6.73
C TYR A 15 4.71 5.73 -5.37
N GLU A 16 3.98 4.79 -4.79
CA GLU A 16 4.38 4.08 -3.58
C GLU A 16 4.58 2.60 -3.90
N HIS A 17 5.57 2.01 -3.23
CA HIS A 17 5.87 0.59 -3.33
C HIS A 17 5.30 -0.10 -2.11
N LEU A 18 4.33 -0.99 -2.32
CA LEU A 18 3.61 -1.66 -1.24
C LEU A 18 3.97 -3.14 -1.19
N ARG A 19 4.25 -3.61 0.02
CA ARG A 19 4.49 -5.04 0.28
C ARG A 19 3.24 -5.65 0.89
N ARG A 20 2.73 -6.71 0.29
CA ARG A 20 1.59 -7.42 0.82
C ARG A 20 2.00 -8.19 2.08
N VAL A 21 1.28 -8.00 3.17
CA VAL A 21 1.66 -8.54 4.49
C VAL A 21 1.59 -10.07 4.51
N ASP A 22 0.58 -10.64 3.86
CA ASP A 22 0.36 -12.09 3.83
C ASP A 22 1.18 -12.82 2.78
N LEU A 23 1.81 -12.10 1.86
CA LEU A 23 2.64 -12.66 0.80
C LEU A 23 3.94 -11.85 0.68
N PRO A 24 4.78 -11.86 1.73
CA PRO A 24 5.93 -10.94 1.79
C PRO A 24 7.00 -11.20 0.73
N ASP A 25 7.00 -12.39 0.11
CA ASP A 25 7.97 -12.72 -0.93
C ASP A 25 7.51 -12.30 -2.32
N GLU A 26 6.29 -11.81 -2.48
CA GLU A 26 5.84 -11.28 -3.76
C GLU A 26 6.56 -9.98 -4.09
N GLU A 27 6.59 -9.67 -5.39
CA GLU A 27 7.09 -8.37 -5.84
C GLU A 27 6.25 -7.26 -5.23
N LEU A 28 6.89 -6.12 -4.98
CA LEU A 28 6.20 -4.94 -4.48
C LEU A 28 5.19 -4.46 -5.50
N LYS A 29 4.01 -4.07 -5.02
CA LYS A 29 2.98 -3.50 -5.87
C LYS A 29 3.24 -2.01 -6.01
N LEU A 30 3.28 -1.52 -7.23
CA LEU A 30 3.46 -0.11 -7.52
C LEU A 30 2.08 0.55 -7.65
N VAL A 31 1.80 1.52 -6.80
CA VAL A 31 0.50 2.19 -6.76
C VAL A 31 0.70 3.69 -6.87
N ALA A 32 -0.12 4.33 -7.71
CA ALA A 32 -0.05 5.77 -7.88
C ALA A 32 -0.38 6.47 -6.55
N ARG A 33 0.42 7.48 -6.21
CA ARG A 33 0.24 8.22 -4.96
C ARG A 33 -1.15 8.82 -4.81
N ALA A 34 -1.74 9.25 -5.91
CA ALA A 34 -3.07 9.86 -5.90
C ALA A 34 -4.18 8.90 -5.43
N LEU A 35 -3.93 7.59 -5.44
CA LEU A 35 -4.90 6.58 -5.02
C LEU A 35 -4.79 6.24 -3.54
N LEU A 36 -3.83 6.82 -2.83
CA LEU A 36 -3.54 6.49 -1.44
C LEU A 36 -3.85 7.67 -0.52
N PRO A 37 -4.09 7.43 0.78
CA PRO A 37 -4.27 8.52 1.74
C PRO A 37 -3.06 9.43 1.76
N ALA A 38 -3.30 10.74 1.91
CA ALA A 38 -2.22 11.73 1.88
C ALA A 38 -1.29 11.62 3.09
N GLU A 39 -1.77 11.03 4.19
CA GLU A 39 -1.03 10.93 5.45
C GLU A 39 -0.05 9.77 5.51
N ILE A 40 0.07 8.98 4.45
CA ILE A 40 0.95 7.81 4.48
C ILE A 40 2.41 8.21 4.67
N VAL A 41 3.13 7.34 5.40
CA VAL A 41 4.58 7.44 5.57
C VAL A 41 5.17 6.05 5.36
N GLU A 42 6.47 6.00 5.09
CA GLU A 42 7.15 4.71 4.95
C GLU A 42 7.01 3.93 6.25
N GLY A 43 6.68 2.66 6.13
CA GLY A 43 6.46 1.77 7.27
C GLY A 43 5.02 1.68 7.74
N CYS A 44 4.12 2.56 7.30
CA CYS A 44 2.74 2.48 7.75
C CYS A 44 2.02 1.29 7.10
N LYS A 45 0.94 0.85 7.72
CA LYS A 45 0.15 -0.27 7.28
C LYS A 45 -1.14 0.22 6.64
N LEU A 46 -1.49 -0.39 5.51
CA LEU A 46 -2.70 -0.05 4.78
C LEU A 46 -3.60 -1.26 4.66
N HIS A 47 -4.90 -1.04 4.82
CA HIS A 47 -5.91 -2.05 4.55
C HIS A 47 -6.52 -1.76 3.18
N TYR A 48 -6.61 -2.79 2.33
CA TYR A 48 -7.20 -2.68 1.00
C TYR A 48 -8.50 -3.46 0.94
N GLU A 49 -9.58 -2.76 0.64
CA GLU A 49 -10.91 -3.35 0.51
C GLU A 49 -11.77 -2.44 -0.34
N LEU A 50 -12.64 -3.02 -1.18
CA LEU A 50 -13.57 -2.26 -2.01
C LEU A 50 -12.85 -1.21 -2.86
N MET A 51 -11.68 -1.57 -3.39
CA MET A 51 -10.86 -0.71 -4.23
C MET A 51 -10.38 0.56 -3.53
N GLN A 52 -10.32 0.53 -2.20
CA GLN A 52 -9.84 1.65 -1.38
C GLN A 52 -8.73 1.21 -0.44
N TYR A 53 -7.79 2.12 -0.20
CA TYR A 53 -6.71 1.93 0.76
C TYR A 53 -6.98 2.80 1.98
N THR A 54 -6.86 2.21 3.17
CA THR A 54 -7.10 2.90 4.45
C THR A 54 -5.93 2.65 5.38
N ILE A 55 -5.46 3.68 6.05
CA ILE A 55 -4.40 3.54 7.06
C ILE A 55 -5.00 2.84 8.29
N ILE A 56 -4.31 1.83 8.78
CA ILE A 56 -4.74 1.08 9.98
C ILE A 56 -3.70 1.08 11.08
#